data_e6e8db683da9a1226654e1bc43e8288d
#
_entry.id   e6e8db683da9a1226654e1bc43e8288d
#
_cell.length_a   1.000
_cell.length_b   1.000
_cell.length_c   1.000
_cell.angle_alpha   90.00
_cell.angle_beta   90.00
_cell.angle_gamma   90.00
#
_symmetry.space_group_name_H-M   'P 1'
#
loop_
_entity.id
_entity.type
_entity.pdbx_description
1 polymer ?
#
loop_
_entity_poly.entity_id
_entity_poly.type
_entity_poly.pdbx_seq_one_letter_code
_entity_poly.pdbx_strand_id
1 'polypeptide(L)'
;MNSWLTRTAALALLPLALGGRPVVAAERAPIYADLRGVLLLDNARVLVERFVLEPGQATGRQAHPADELLVFVKGGVLRSTATGRSTMWRDGRVAWYGSGEPPDAGSRNVGPEKIVMIWVTLKPVAAAAGTASTGPRPDEYLNYPNIPGEDLLENSRVIVQRFTVNPGQWEGVHAHRPNTLYIHIKGGQWAARSKKEPEHPYPELSPDGEVGWMPTIGISEGHESGNVGQQPIDLIWVTLKE
;
A
#
# COMPACT_ATOMS: atom_id res chain seq x y z
N MET A 1 20.46 61.93 -30.09
CA MET A 1 20.28 60.82 -31.00
C MET A 1 21.51 59.92 -30.85
N ASN A 2 21.50 58.97 -29.93
CA ASN A 2 22.55 57.95 -29.76
C ASN A 2 21.90 56.61 -29.47
N SER A 3 21.97 55.71 -30.44
CA SER A 3 21.50 54.34 -30.39
C SER A 3 22.55 53.48 -29.71
N TRP A 4 22.18 52.79 -28.62
CA TRP A 4 23.00 51.75 -27.98
C TRP A 4 22.46 50.39 -28.43
N LEU A 5 23.23 49.72 -29.29
CA LEU A 5 23.02 48.31 -29.67
C LEU A 5 23.58 47.40 -28.56
N THR A 6 22.73 46.76 -27.81
CA THR A 6 23.10 45.68 -26.89
C THR A 6 23.20 44.35 -27.67
N ARG A 7 24.41 43.82 -27.79
CA ARG A 7 24.68 42.46 -28.31
C ARG A 7 24.40 41.47 -27.23
N THR A 8 23.39 40.65 -27.44
CA THR A 8 23.11 39.45 -26.59
C THR A 8 23.95 38.30 -27.12
N ALA A 9 24.90 37.83 -26.30
CA ALA A 9 25.66 36.63 -26.57
C ALA A 9 24.84 35.43 -26.15
N ALA A 10 24.44 34.58 -27.13
CA ALA A 10 23.80 33.32 -26.88
C ALA A 10 24.85 32.29 -26.48
N LEU A 11 24.81 31.83 -25.23
CA LEU A 11 25.59 30.68 -24.78
C LEU A 11 24.87 29.42 -25.25
N ALA A 12 25.46 28.69 -26.21
CA ALA A 12 24.99 27.38 -26.62
C ALA A 12 25.41 26.34 -25.55
N LEU A 13 24.46 25.86 -24.77
CA LEU A 13 24.63 24.70 -23.90
C LEU A 13 24.52 23.44 -24.74
N LEU A 14 25.67 22.76 -24.97
CA LEU A 14 25.69 21.40 -25.49
C LEU A 14 25.15 20.45 -24.41
N PRO A 15 24.17 19.60 -24.71
CA PRO A 15 23.76 18.54 -23.79
C PRO A 15 24.84 17.45 -23.75
N LEU A 16 25.48 17.28 -22.61
CA LEU A 16 26.24 16.06 -22.30
C LEU A 16 25.24 14.88 -22.25
N ALA A 17 25.22 14.10 -23.29
CA ALA A 17 24.54 12.80 -23.28
C ALA A 17 25.33 11.85 -22.36
N LEU A 18 24.99 11.80 -21.09
CA LEU A 18 25.37 10.73 -20.18
C LEU A 18 24.64 9.46 -20.66
N GLY A 19 25.32 8.65 -21.45
CA GLY A 19 24.88 7.32 -21.86
C GLY A 19 24.81 6.37 -20.66
N GLY A 20 23.82 6.55 -19.78
CA GLY A 20 23.44 5.57 -18.80
C GLY A 20 22.86 4.37 -19.55
N ARG A 21 23.55 3.22 -19.53
CA ARG A 21 22.94 1.95 -19.92
C ARG A 21 21.67 1.79 -19.08
N PRO A 22 20.51 1.43 -19.69
CA PRO A 22 19.35 1.07 -18.91
C PRO A 22 19.77 -0.09 -18.00
N VAL A 23 19.71 0.13 -16.69
CA VAL A 23 19.79 -0.97 -15.73
C VAL A 23 18.53 -1.78 -15.99
N VAL A 24 18.65 -2.88 -16.72
CA VAL A 24 17.58 -3.86 -16.84
C VAL A 24 17.34 -4.34 -15.42
N ALA A 25 16.24 -3.91 -14.82
CA ALA A 25 15.81 -4.42 -13.53
C ALA A 25 15.79 -5.95 -13.67
N ALA A 26 16.51 -6.65 -12.80
CA ALA A 26 16.52 -8.10 -12.80
C ALA A 26 15.06 -8.56 -12.77
N GLU A 27 14.66 -9.36 -13.74
CA GLU A 27 13.30 -9.87 -13.89
C GLU A 27 12.97 -10.64 -12.61
N ARG A 28 12.11 -10.05 -11.78
CA ARG A 28 11.73 -10.64 -10.50
C ARG A 28 10.87 -11.86 -10.77
N ALA A 29 11.13 -12.96 -10.04
CA ALA A 29 10.25 -14.12 -10.07
C ALA A 29 8.82 -13.69 -9.67
N PRO A 30 7.79 -14.03 -10.46
CA PRO A 30 6.42 -13.67 -10.15
C PRO A 30 5.95 -14.38 -8.88
N ILE A 31 5.12 -13.68 -8.07
CA ILE A 31 4.47 -14.29 -6.89
C ILE A 31 3.63 -15.49 -7.29
N TYR A 32 2.87 -15.35 -8.36
CA TYR A 32 2.04 -16.41 -8.94
C TYR A 32 2.54 -16.82 -10.32
N ALA A 33 2.64 -18.13 -10.58
CA ALA A 33 3.10 -18.64 -11.86
C ALA A 33 2.13 -18.31 -13.01
N ASP A 34 0.84 -18.38 -12.77
CA ASP A 34 -0.22 -18.30 -13.80
C ASP A 34 -1.03 -17.00 -13.72
N LEU A 35 -0.67 -16.06 -12.83
CA LEU A 35 -1.40 -14.81 -12.65
C LEU A 35 -0.45 -13.62 -12.68
N ARG A 36 -0.75 -12.64 -13.51
CA ARG A 36 0.04 -11.42 -13.61
C ARG A 36 -0.50 -10.32 -12.70
N GLY A 37 0.39 -9.73 -11.90
CA GLY A 37 0.11 -8.55 -11.09
C GLY A 37 0.15 -7.26 -11.91
N VAL A 38 -0.60 -6.28 -11.45
CA VAL A 38 -0.50 -4.89 -11.89
C VAL A 38 0.24 -4.12 -10.81
N LEU A 39 1.38 -3.53 -11.18
CA LEU A 39 2.18 -2.69 -10.27
C LEU A 39 1.38 -1.46 -9.84
N LEU A 40 1.25 -1.26 -8.53
CA LEU A 40 0.59 -0.09 -7.93
C LEU A 40 1.60 0.88 -7.31
N LEU A 41 2.61 0.35 -6.62
CA LEU A 41 3.61 1.15 -5.93
C LEU A 41 4.95 0.41 -5.95
N ASP A 42 6.01 1.14 -6.23
CA ASP A 42 7.39 0.67 -6.10
C ASP A 42 8.26 1.78 -5.51
N ASN A 43 8.79 1.57 -4.31
CA ASN A 43 9.68 2.50 -3.64
C ASN A 43 10.84 1.76 -2.96
N ALA A 44 11.66 2.44 -2.17
CA ALA A 44 12.80 1.84 -1.48
C ALA A 44 12.43 0.75 -0.46
N ARG A 45 11.17 0.72 0.02
CA ARG A 45 10.73 -0.13 1.13
C ARG A 45 9.83 -1.29 0.70
N VAL A 46 8.96 -1.03 -0.28
CA VAL A 46 7.95 -2.00 -0.72
C VAL A 46 7.82 -2.04 -2.23
N LEU A 47 7.34 -3.16 -2.71
CA LEU A 47 6.70 -3.33 -4.01
C LEU A 47 5.26 -3.77 -3.75
N VAL A 48 4.30 -3.10 -4.38
CA VAL A 48 2.88 -3.41 -4.21
C VAL A 48 2.25 -3.73 -5.55
N GLU A 49 1.63 -4.91 -5.63
CA GLU A 49 1.00 -5.42 -6.85
C GLU A 49 -0.45 -5.81 -6.57
N ARG A 50 -1.33 -5.52 -7.52
CA ARG A 50 -2.72 -5.96 -7.51
C ARG A 50 -2.91 -7.16 -8.42
N PHE A 51 -3.55 -8.20 -7.90
CA PHE A 51 -3.96 -9.38 -8.65
C PHE A 51 -5.48 -9.50 -8.68
N VAL A 52 -6.01 -9.90 -9.83
CA VAL A 52 -7.43 -10.21 -10.00
C VAL A 52 -7.53 -11.66 -10.42
N LEU A 53 -8.31 -12.44 -9.68
CA LEU A 53 -8.52 -13.86 -9.92
C LEU A 53 -9.99 -14.08 -10.29
N GLU A 54 -10.24 -14.29 -11.57
CA GLU A 54 -11.59 -14.48 -12.10
C GLU A 54 -12.20 -15.81 -11.62
N PRO A 55 -13.53 -15.97 -11.65
CA PRO A 55 -14.19 -17.24 -11.36
C PRO A 55 -13.60 -18.39 -12.17
N GLY A 56 -13.24 -19.48 -11.48
CA GLY A 56 -12.61 -20.66 -12.09
C GLY A 56 -11.12 -20.54 -12.39
N GLN A 57 -10.52 -19.35 -12.30
CA GLN A 57 -9.11 -19.15 -12.55
C GLN A 57 -8.25 -19.69 -11.39
N ALA A 58 -7.05 -20.16 -11.70
CA ALA A 58 -6.05 -20.58 -10.72
C ALA A 58 -4.89 -19.59 -10.65
N THR A 59 -4.24 -19.50 -9.50
CA THR A 59 -3.03 -18.68 -9.31
C THR A 59 -1.78 -19.34 -9.92
N GLY A 60 -1.82 -20.66 -10.13
CA GLY A 60 -0.61 -21.45 -10.33
C GLY A 60 0.20 -21.55 -9.03
N ARG A 61 1.43 -22.04 -9.18
CA ARG A 61 2.35 -22.14 -8.04
C ARG A 61 2.64 -20.76 -7.48
N GLN A 62 2.68 -20.67 -6.17
CA GLN A 62 2.99 -19.45 -5.43
C GLN A 62 4.39 -19.56 -4.81
N ALA A 63 5.17 -18.51 -4.92
CA ALA A 63 6.51 -18.41 -4.32
C ALA A 63 6.59 -17.20 -3.38
N HIS A 64 7.37 -17.32 -2.31
CA HIS A 64 7.56 -16.28 -1.30
C HIS A 64 9.05 -15.88 -1.22
N PRO A 65 9.53 -15.07 -2.19
CA PRO A 65 10.95 -14.69 -2.25
C PRO A 65 11.36 -13.67 -1.18
N ALA A 66 10.39 -13.03 -0.54
CA ALA A 66 10.57 -12.02 0.50
C ALA A 66 9.49 -12.14 1.57
N ASP A 67 9.56 -11.27 2.59
CA ASP A 67 8.45 -11.09 3.52
C ASP A 67 7.28 -10.39 2.80
N GLU A 68 6.09 -10.93 2.90
CA GLU A 68 4.95 -10.50 2.10
C GLU A 68 3.67 -10.43 2.93
N LEU A 69 2.91 -9.36 2.71
CA LEU A 69 1.56 -9.18 3.25
C LEU A 69 0.55 -9.28 2.10
N LEU A 70 -0.39 -10.20 2.23
CA LEU A 70 -1.55 -10.31 1.34
C LEU A 70 -2.75 -9.64 1.97
N VAL A 71 -3.43 -8.78 1.20
CA VAL A 71 -4.68 -8.12 1.57
C VAL A 71 -5.76 -8.44 0.55
N PHE A 72 -6.91 -8.93 1.02
CA PHE A 72 -8.07 -9.15 0.17
C PHE A 72 -8.93 -7.89 0.10
N VAL A 73 -8.86 -7.15 -1.00
CA VAL A 73 -9.76 -6.02 -1.26
C VAL A 73 -11.18 -6.54 -1.52
N LYS A 74 -11.29 -7.56 -2.36
CA LYS A 74 -12.51 -8.33 -2.54
C LYS A 74 -12.19 -9.79 -2.33
N GLY A 75 -12.80 -10.37 -1.33
CA GLY A 75 -12.63 -11.77 -0.97
C GLY A 75 -13.42 -12.73 -1.84
N GLY A 76 -13.45 -13.99 -1.45
CA GLY A 76 -14.14 -15.05 -2.16
C GLY A 76 -13.76 -16.44 -1.66
N VAL A 77 -14.12 -17.47 -2.39
CA VAL A 77 -13.81 -18.85 -2.02
C VAL A 77 -12.62 -19.35 -2.81
N LEU A 78 -11.50 -19.55 -2.13
CA LEU A 78 -10.30 -20.18 -2.69
C LEU A 78 -10.24 -21.67 -2.32
N ARG A 79 -10.00 -22.51 -3.33
CA ARG A 79 -9.72 -23.94 -3.14
C ARG A 79 -8.25 -24.19 -3.34
N SER A 80 -7.58 -24.72 -2.32
CA SER A 80 -6.18 -25.14 -2.41
C SER A 80 -6.02 -26.23 -3.47
N THR A 81 -5.08 -26.05 -4.38
CA THR A 81 -4.76 -27.04 -5.42
C THR A 81 -4.09 -28.28 -4.81
N ALA A 82 -3.32 -28.12 -3.73
CA ALA A 82 -2.65 -29.23 -3.07
C ALA A 82 -3.61 -30.14 -2.27
N THR A 83 -4.56 -29.53 -1.52
CA THR A 83 -5.38 -30.28 -0.55
C THR A 83 -6.83 -30.43 -0.99
N GLY A 84 -7.29 -29.67 -1.99
CA GLY A 84 -8.69 -29.59 -2.41
C GLY A 84 -9.61 -28.87 -1.39
N ARG A 85 -9.06 -28.40 -0.27
CA ARG A 85 -9.81 -27.69 0.78
C ARG A 85 -10.19 -26.30 0.30
N SER A 86 -11.45 -25.90 0.54
CA SER A 86 -11.94 -24.56 0.25
C SER A 86 -11.94 -23.71 1.52
N THR A 87 -11.51 -22.44 1.35
CA THR A 87 -11.51 -21.43 2.41
C THR A 87 -12.20 -20.18 1.92
N MET A 88 -13.12 -19.62 2.73
CA MET A 88 -13.75 -18.33 2.48
C MET A 88 -12.82 -17.23 2.99
N TRP A 89 -12.42 -16.34 2.12
CA TRP A 89 -11.71 -15.12 2.43
C TRP A 89 -12.68 -13.93 2.37
N ARG A 90 -12.71 -13.11 3.39
CA ARG A 90 -13.56 -11.91 3.45
C ARG A 90 -12.80 -10.68 2.99
N ASP A 91 -13.53 -9.65 2.56
CA ASP A 91 -12.97 -8.33 2.28
C ASP A 91 -12.26 -7.79 3.53
N GLY A 92 -11.07 -7.23 3.34
CA GLY A 92 -10.20 -6.74 4.41
C GLY A 92 -9.46 -7.84 5.18
N ARG A 93 -9.60 -9.12 4.84
CA ARG A 93 -8.77 -10.17 5.45
C ARG A 93 -7.33 -10.03 4.99
N VAL A 94 -6.40 -10.25 5.94
CA VAL A 94 -4.95 -10.23 5.67
C VAL A 94 -4.33 -11.60 5.95
N ALA A 95 -3.19 -11.87 5.29
CA ALA A 95 -2.33 -13.00 5.57
C ALA A 95 -0.87 -12.58 5.43
N TRP A 96 0.01 -13.19 6.21
CA TRP A 96 1.45 -12.97 6.18
C TRP A 96 2.17 -14.20 5.69
N TYR A 97 3.18 -13.99 4.87
CA TYR A 97 4.10 -15.00 4.38
C TYR A 97 5.53 -14.54 4.66
N GLY A 98 6.28 -15.36 5.39
CA GLY A 98 7.69 -15.08 5.69
C GLY A 98 8.59 -15.43 4.51
N SER A 99 9.70 -14.72 4.37
CA SER A 99 10.71 -15.04 3.37
C SER A 99 11.26 -16.46 3.60
N GLY A 100 11.34 -17.24 2.53
CA GLY A 100 11.81 -18.62 2.59
C GLY A 100 10.74 -19.65 2.98
N GLU A 101 9.48 -19.27 3.13
CA GLU A 101 8.41 -20.25 3.18
C GLU A 101 8.38 -21.10 1.90
N PRO A 102 8.17 -22.42 2.04
CA PRO A 102 8.16 -23.29 0.85
C PRO A 102 7.04 -22.86 -0.11
N PRO A 103 7.33 -22.84 -1.41
CA PRO A 103 6.31 -22.54 -2.40
C PRO A 103 5.14 -23.51 -2.29
N ASP A 104 3.93 -23.01 -2.42
CA ASP A 104 2.73 -23.83 -2.46
C ASP A 104 2.26 -24.13 -3.88
N ALA A 105 1.27 -25.03 -4.01
CA ALA A 105 0.70 -25.42 -5.30
C ALA A 105 -0.32 -24.40 -5.83
N GLY A 106 -0.57 -23.33 -5.06
CA GLY A 106 -1.53 -22.30 -5.38
C GLY A 106 -2.98 -22.67 -5.08
N SER A 107 -3.86 -21.81 -5.53
CA SER A 107 -5.29 -21.89 -5.26
C SER A 107 -6.13 -21.57 -6.50
N ARG A 108 -7.39 -22.01 -6.51
CA ARG A 108 -8.38 -21.70 -7.54
C ARG A 108 -9.55 -20.93 -6.93
N ASN A 109 -9.99 -19.89 -7.61
CA ASN A 109 -11.26 -19.22 -7.27
C ASN A 109 -12.42 -20.15 -7.67
N VAL A 110 -13.13 -20.68 -6.68
CA VAL A 110 -14.31 -21.55 -6.90
C VAL A 110 -15.63 -20.83 -6.57
N GLY A 111 -15.56 -19.54 -6.25
CA GLY A 111 -16.71 -18.67 -6.07
C GLY A 111 -17.23 -18.11 -7.40
N PRO A 112 -18.42 -17.48 -7.39
CA PRO A 112 -19.03 -16.88 -8.58
C PRO A 112 -18.46 -15.48 -8.93
N GLU A 113 -17.76 -14.85 -8.01
CA GLU A 113 -17.26 -13.49 -8.14
C GLU A 113 -15.74 -13.48 -8.28
N LYS A 114 -15.21 -12.43 -8.91
CA LYS A 114 -13.76 -12.19 -8.94
C LYS A 114 -13.23 -11.90 -7.55
N ILE A 115 -12.02 -12.34 -7.28
CA ILE A 115 -11.26 -12.02 -6.08
C ILE A 115 -10.23 -10.96 -6.45
N VAL A 116 -10.09 -9.92 -5.62
CA VAL A 116 -9.09 -8.86 -5.80
C VAL A 116 -8.15 -8.88 -4.61
N MET A 117 -6.88 -9.06 -4.89
CA MET A 117 -5.81 -9.18 -3.90
C MET A 117 -4.77 -8.10 -4.12
N ILE A 118 -4.22 -7.57 -3.02
CA ILE A 118 -3.04 -6.71 -3.03
C ILE A 118 -1.93 -7.42 -2.27
N TRP A 119 -0.80 -7.55 -2.91
CA TRP A 119 0.43 -8.06 -2.33
C TRP A 119 1.37 -6.90 -2.05
N VAL A 120 1.83 -6.81 -0.81
CA VAL A 120 2.87 -5.89 -0.34
C VAL A 120 4.12 -6.72 -0.07
N THR A 121 5.07 -6.69 -0.97
CA THR A 121 6.37 -7.33 -0.78
C THR A 121 7.32 -6.35 -0.11
N LEU A 122 7.85 -6.72 1.04
CA LEU A 122 8.81 -5.91 1.79
C LEU A 122 10.21 -6.10 1.20
N LYS A 123 10.82 -4.99 0.81
CA LYS A 123 12.19 -5.01 0.33
C LYS A 123 13.18 -5.17 1.49
N PRO A 124 14.33 -5.83 1.25
CA PRO A 124 15.39 -5.87 2.25
C PRO A 124 15.82 -4.45 2.61
N VAL A 125 15.90 -4.15 3.88
CA VAL A 125 16.54 -2.93 4.38
C VAL A 125 17.99 -3.28 4.64
N ALA A 126 18.93 -2.46 4.16
CA ALA A 126 20.29 -2.55 4.64
C ALA A 126 20.25 -2.43 6.18
N ALA A 127 20.73 -3.46 6.87
CA ALA A 127 20.66 -3.49 8.32
C ALA A 127 21.23 -2.17 8.87
N ALA A 128 20.35 -1.30 9.36
CA ALA A 128 20.79 -0.22 10.20
C ALA A 128 21.46 -0.90 11.41
N ALA A 129 22.69 -0.52 11.71
CA ALA A 129 23.43 -1.02 12.88
C ALA A 129 22.78 -0.46 14.16
N GLY A 130 21.54 -0.85 14.41
CA GLY A 130 20.74 -0.48 15.57
C GLY A 130 19.96 -1.71 16.02
N THR A 131 19.99 -1.98 17.32
CA THR A 131 19.25 -3.04 17.97
C THR A 131 17.78 -2.95 17.57
N ALA A 132 17.31 -3.92 16.80
CA ALA A 132 15.88 -4.08 16.51
C ALA A 132 15.14 -4.13 17.86
N SER A 133 14.24 -3.18 18.09
CA SER A 133 13.38 -3.20 19.26
C SER A 133 12.44 -4.39 19.12
N THR A 134 12.53 -5.34 20.07
CA THR A 134 11.78 -6.60 20.05
C THR A 134 10.39 -6.49 20.68
N GLY A 135 9.94 -5.29 21.05
CA GLY A 135 8.64 -5.08 21.68
C GLY A 135 7.75 -4.10 20.91
N PRO A 136 6.42 -4.18 21.11
CA PRO A 136 5.50 -3.19 20.54
C PRO A 136 5.84 -1.81 21.11
N ARG A 137 6.00 -0.83 20.23
CA ARG A 137 6.09 0.57 20.63
C ARG A 137 4.70 1.18 20.49
N PRO A 138 4.06 1.60 21.59
CA PRO A 138 2.71 2.20 21.53
C PRO A 138 2.62 3.37 20.55
N ASP A 139 3.76 4.03 20.31
CA ASP A 139 3.87 5.15 19.38
C ASP A 139 4.02 4.72 17.89
N GLU A 140 4.14 3.44 17.58
CA GLU A 140 4.18 2.91 16.20
C GLU A 140 2.77 2.66 15.63
N TYR A 141 1.77 2.52 16.49
CA TYR A 141 0.39 2.36 16.05
C TYR A 141 -0.17 3.68 15.51
N LEU A 142 -0.91 3.59 14.41
CA LEU A 142 -1.74 4.69 13.98
C LEU A 142 -2.91 4.83 14.96
N ASN A 143 -3.11 6.03 15.46
CA ASN A 143 -4.19 6.33 16.40
C ASN A 143 -5.08 7.41 15.84
N TYR A 144 -6.31 7.05 15.51
CA TYR A 144 -7.38 7.97 15.16
C TYR A 144 -8.22 8.26 16.41
N PRO A 145 -8.15 9.46 17.02
CA PRO A 145 -8.82 9.75 18.27
C PRO A 145 -10.32 9.49 18.27
N ASN A 146 -10.97 9.63 17.12
CA ASN A 146 -12.42 9.52 16.98
C ASN A 146 -12.90 8.20 16.38
N ILE A 147 -11.98 7.33 15.95
CA ILE A 147 -12.30 6.09 15.23
C ILE A 147 -11.49 4.94 15.82
N PRO A 148 -12.14 3.94 16.42
CA PRO A 148 -11.42 2.77 16.91
C PRO A 148 -10.83 1.98 15.74
N GLY A 149 -9.54 1.64 15.86
CA GLY A 149 -8.87 0.72 14.95
C GLY A 149 -9.03 -0.73 15.39
N GLU A 150 -9.02 -1.63 14.43
CA GLU A 150 -8.91 -3.07 14.63
C GLU A 150 -7.48 -3.51 14.27
N ASP A 151 -6.74 -4.09 15.23
CA ASP A 151 -5.42 -4.65 14.97
C ASP A 151 -5.58 -6.01 14.28
N LEU A 152 -5.20 -6.10 13.02
CA LEU A 152 -5.36 -7.31 12.21
C LEU A 152 -4.17 -8.25 12.32
N LEU A 153 -2.96 -7.69 12.39
CA LEU A 153 -1.71 -8.43 12.43
C LEU A 153 -0.60 -7.55 12.99
N GLU A 154 0.23 -8.14 13.83
CA GLU A 154 1.50 -7.57 14.23
C GLU A 154 2.57 -8.65 14.26
N ASN A 155 3.75 -8.33 13.74
CA ASN A 155 4.94 -9.15 13.83
C ASN A 155 6.21 -8.25 13.93
N SER A 156 7.40 -8.84 13.78
CA SER A 156 8.65 -8.07 13.81
C SER A 156 8.85 -7.09 12.65
N ARG A 157 8.04 -7.17 11.59
CA ARG A 157 8.22 -6.39 10.37
C ARG A 157 7.13 -5.35 10.15
N VAL A 158 5.89 -5.63 10.57
CA VAL A 158 4.72 -4.78 10.29
C VAL A 158 3.75 -4.72 11.44
N ILE A 159 2.99 -3.62 11.50
CA ILE A 159 1.72 -3.48 12.20
C ILE A 159 0.67 -3.24 11.12
N VAL A 160 -0.43 -4.01 11.16
CA VAL A 160 -1.55 -3.90 10.20
C VAL A 160 -2.82 -3.62 10.98
N GLN A 161 -3.42 -2.46 10.70
CA GLN A 161 -4.63 -1.97 11.37
C GLN A 161 -5.72 -1.68 10.35
N ARG A 162 -6.97 -1.88 10.73
CA ARG A 162 -8.15 -1.57 9.90
C ARG A 162 -8.99 -0.49 10.57
N PHE A 163 -9.46 0.45 9.77
CA PHE A 163 -10.33 1.54 10.20
C PHE A 163 -11.53 1.65 9.26
N THR A 164 -12.69 1.95 9.84
CA THR A 164 -13.91 2.26 9.09
C THR A 164 -14.35 3.66 9.42
N VAL A 165 -14.42 4.52 8.40
CA VAL A 165 -14.78 5.93 8.52
C VAL A 165 -16.19 6.12 7.96
N ASN A 166 -17.19 6.28 8.83
CA ASN A 166 -18.58 6.43 8.40
C ASN A 166 -18.85 7.80 7.76
N PRO A 167 -19.92 7.97 6.97
CA PRO A 167 -20.31 9.25 6.42
C PRO A 167 -20.37 10.36 7.48
N GLY A 168 -19.74 11.49 7.21
CA GLY A 168 -19.66 12.64 8.11
C GLY A 168 -18.69 12.48 9.29
N GLN A 169 -18.00 11.34 9.41
CA GLN A 169 -17.04 11.08 10.49
C GLN A 169 -15.66 11.62 10.13
N TRP A 170 -15.00 12.23 11.10
CA TRP A 170 -13.62 12.69 11.02
C TRP A 170 -12.74 11.89 11.96
N GLU A 171 -11.54 11.58 11.51
CA GLU A 171 -10.56 10.72 12.21
C GLU A 171 -10.07 11.35 13.52
N GLY A 172 -10.15 12.69 13.64
CA GLY A 172 -9.51 13.48 14.67
C GLY A 172 -8.04 13.77 14.33
N VAL A 173 -7.50 14.78 15.01
CA VAL A 173 -6.10 15.20 14.78
C VAL A 173 -5.15 14.08 15.16
N HIS A 174 -4.35 13.64 14.20
CA HIS A 174 -3.41 12.53 14.36
C HIS A 174 -2.08 12.79 13.64
N ALA A 175 -1.14 11.89 13.80
CA ALA A 175 0.17 11.90 13.15
C ALA A 175 0.34 10.69 12.24
N HIS A 176 1.06 10.84 11.15
CA HIS A 176 1.50 9.72 10.32
C HIS A 176 2.98 9.45 10.54
N ARG A 177 3.30 8.20 10.82
CA ARG A 177 4.66 7.72 10.94
C ARG A 177 5.33 7.58 9.58
N PRO A 178 6.67 7.61 9.52
CA PRO A 178 7.38 7.20 8.31
C PRO A 178 7.09 5.73 7.99
N ASN A 179 7.28 5.37 6.73
CA ASN A 179 7.14 3.98 6.25
C ASN A 179 5.74 3.38 6.45
N THR A 180 4.72 4.18 6.22
CA THR A 180 3.32 3.77 6.33
C THR A 180 2.64 3.84 4.97
N LEU A 181 1.87 2.81 4.63
CA LEU A 181 1.00 2.80 3.46
C LEU A 181 -0.44 2.48 3.85
N TYR A 182 -1.38 2.97 3.04
CA TYR A 182 -2.78 2.60 3.17
C TYR A 182 -3.25 1.81 1.96
N ILE A 183 -4.29 1.00 2.18
CA ILE A 183 -4.99 0.22 1.15
C ILE A 183 -6.49 0.38 1.40
N HIS A 184 -7.23 0.96 0.46
CA HIS A 184 -8.67 1.04 0.55
C HIS A 184 -9.32 -0.33 0.23
N ILE A 185 -10.04 -0.87 1.19
CA ILE A 185 -10.94 -2.02 0.97
C ILE A 185 -12.22 -1.51 0.32
N LYS A 186 -12.73 -0.38 0.84
CA LYS A 186 -13.78 0.44 0.24
C LYS A 186 -13.29 1.87 0.17
N GLY A 187 -13.23 2.38 -1.02
CA GLY A 187 -12.92 3.78 -1.25
C GLY A 187 -14.10 4.70 -0.95
N GLY A 188 -13.93 5.99 -1.24
CA GLY A 188 -14.97 6.98 -1.03
C GLY A 188 -14.51 8.40 -1.21
N GLN A 189 -15.34 9.36 -0.79
CA GLN A 189 -15.04 10.77 -0.87
C GLN A 189 -14.40 11.25 0.42
N TRP A 190 -13.13 11.60 0.37
CA TRP A 190 -12.39 12.19 1.47
C TRP A 190 -12.40 13.71 1.42
N ALA A 191 -12.25 14.31 2.60
CA ALA A 191 -11.77 15.68 2.76
C ALA A 191 -10.64 15.70 3.79
N ALA A 192 -9.79 16.70 3.70
CA ALA A 192 -8.73 16.95 4.67
C ALA A 192 -8.81 18.36 5.20
N ARG A 193 -8.29 18.57 6.41
CA ARG A 193 -8.06 19.89 7.00
C ARG A 193 -6.85 19.85 7.94
N SER A 194 -6.27 21.01 8.17
CA SER A 194 -5.18 21.17 9.12
C SER A 194 -5.24 22.53 9.79
N LYS A 195 -4.33 22.81 10.72
CA LYS A 195 -4.23 24.14 11.35
C LYS A 195 -4.00 25.28 10.35
N LYS A 196 -3.35 24.98 9.22
CA LYS A 196 -2.95 25.96 8.20
C LYS A 196 -3.90 26.03 7.02
N GLU A 197 -4.66 24.97 6.79
CA GLU A 197 -5.49 24.78 5.61
C GLU A 197 -6.92 24.50 6.02
N PRO A 198 -7.91 25.25 5.48
CA PRO A 198 -9.30 24.97 5.74
C PRO A 198 -9.70 23.62 5.15
N GLU A 199 -10.86 23.14 5.55
CA GLU A 199 -11.46 21.93 5.01
C GLU A 199 -11.61 22.01 3.47
N HIS A 200 -11.11 21.00 2.80
CA HIS A 200 -11.28 20.84 1.36
C HIS A 200 -11.51 19.36 1.01
N PRO A 201 -12.47 19.06 0.12
CA PRO A 201 -12.64 17.72 -0.41
C PRO A 201 -11.54 17.39 -1.42
N TYR A 202 -11.14 16.12 -1.48
CA TYR A 202 -10.28 15.66 -2.56
C TYR A 202 -11.05 15.67 -3.89
N PRO A 203 -10.40 16.03 -4.99
CA PRO A 203 -11.08 16.24 -6.27
C PRO A 203 -11.72 14.97 -6.83
N GLU A 204 -11.17 13.83 -6.50
CA GLU A 204 -11.59 12.53 -7.01
C GLU A 204 -12.00 11.57 -5.88
N LEU A 205 -12.86 10.61 -6.25
CA LEU A 205 -13.19 9.52 -5.34
C LEU A 205 -12.01 8.54 -5.27
N SER A 206 -11.60 8.20 -4.06
CA SER A 206 -10.68 7.10 -3.87
C SER A 206 -11.35 5.78 -4.26
N PRO A 207 -10.79 5.01 -5.20
CA PRO A 207 -11.39 3.74 -5.60
C PRO A 207 -11.11 2.61 -4.60
N ASP A 208 -11.92 1.54 -4.67
CA ASP A 208 -11.60 0.27 -4.00
C ASP A 208 -10.25 -0.26 -4.52
N GLY A 209 -9.36 -0.66 -3.62
CA GLY A 209 -8.03 -1.15 -3.96
C GLY A 209 -7.00 -0.05 -4.27
N GLU A 210 -7.29 1.21 -3.99
CA GLU A 210 -6.27 2.25 -4.01
C GLU A 210 -5.22 1.99 -2.96
N VAL A 211 -3.97 2.27 -3.32
CA VAL A 211 -2.80 2.16 -2.44
C VAL A 211 -2.05 3.47 -2.47
N GLY A 212 -1.73 4.01 -1.30
CA GLY A 212 -0.89 5.18 -1.19
C GLY A 212 0.20 5.03 -0.13
N TRP A 213 1.33 5.67 -0.37
CA TRP A 213 2.42 5.80 0.59
C TRP A 213 2.30 7.15 1.28
N MET A 214 2.23 7.13 2.61
CA MET A 214 2.02 8.35 3.38
C MET A 214 3.34 9.01 3.75
N PRO A 215 3.43 10.33 3.59
CA PRO A 215 4.52 11.10 4.19
C PRO A 215 4.37 11.11 5.72
N THR A 216 5.47 11.38 6.40
CA THR A 216 5.43 11.67 7.84
C THR A 216 4.69 13.00 8.06
N ILE A 217 3.70 12.98 8.96
CA ILE A 217 2.93 14.16 9.36
C ILE A 217 3.01 14.27 10.88
N GLY A 218 3.49 15.41 11.37
CA GLY A 218 3.60 15.66 12.80
C GLY A 218 2.25 16.04 13.42
N ILE A 219 2.01 15.62 14.65
CA ILE A 219 0.78 15.97 15.40
C ILE A 219 0.57 17.49 15.50
N SER A 220 1.67 18.27 15.50
CA SER A 220 1.63 19.74 15.57
C SER A 220 1.01 20.39 14.33
N GLU A 221 0.96 19.68 13.20
CA GLU A 221 0.34 20.16 11.96
C GLU A 221 -1.17 20.23 12.07
N GLY A 222 -1.77 19.45 13.01
CA GLY A 222 -3.21 19.41 13.22
C GLY A 222 -3.96 18.82 12.05
N HIS A 223 -3.31 17.86 11.36
CA HIS A 223 -3.90 17.13 10.25
C HIS A 223 -5.00 16.21 10.72
N GLU A 224 -6.11 16.23 10.01
CA GLU A 224 -7.14 15.20 10.08
C GLU A 224 -7.84 15.05 8.74
N SER A 225 -8.35 13.86 8.45
CA SER A 225 -9.17 13.56 7.30
C SER A 225 -10.55 13.09 7.74
N GLY A 226 -11.51 13.13 6.83
CA GLY A 226 -12.88 12.71 7.13
C GLY A 226 -13.61 12.25 5.86
N ASN A 227 -14.63 11.44 6.09
CA ASN A 227 -15.50 10.95 5.03
C ASN A 227 -16.63 11.96 4.78
N VAL A 228 -16.58 12.67 3.65
CA VAL A 228 -17.62 13.61 3.22
C VAL A 228 -18.58 13.00 2.19
N GLY A 229 -18.39 11.71 1.88
CA GLY A 229 -19.26 10.93 1.02
C GLY A 229 -20.47 10.36 1.75
N GLN A 230 -21.20 9.47 1.08
CA GLN A 230 -22.42 8.86 1.59
C GLN A 230 -22.28 7.36 1.96
N GLN A 231 -21.15 6.78 1.66
CA GLN A 231 -20.85 5.36 1.97
C GLN A 231 -19.67 5.30 2.94
N PRO A 232 -19.63 4.29 3.82
CA PRO A 232 -18.46 4.07 4.67
C PRO A 232 -17.20 3.85 3.83
N ILE A 233 -16.10 4.44 4.26
CA ILE A 233 -14.77 4.17 3.77
C ILE A 233 -14.13 3.15 4.70
N ASP A 234 -13.50 2.12 4.14
CA ASP A 234 -12.88 1.04 4.87
C ASP A 234 -11.45 0.88 4.36
N LEU A 235 -10.48 1.01 5.24
CA LEU A 235 -9.07 1.03 4.85
C LEU A 235 -8.19 0.24 5.83
N ILE A 236 -7.12 -0.30 5.28
CA ILE A 236 -6.05 -0.94 6.02
C ILE A 236 -4.82 -0.04 5.99
N TRP A 237 -4.23 0.16 7.15
CA TRP A 237 -2.94 0.78 7.33
C TRP A 237 -1.89 -0.28 7.61
N VAL A 238 -0.75 -0.15 6.95
CA VAL A 238 0.43 -1.00 7.14
C VAL A 238 1.59 -0.11 7.53
N THR A 239 2.00 -0.19 8.79
CA THR A 239 3.19 0.49 9.29
C THR A 239 4.35 -0.50 9.29
N LEU A 240 5.42 -0.18 8.56
CA LEU A 240 6.64 -1.00 8.54
C LEU A 240 7.50 -0.68 9.75
N LYS A 241 7.86 -1.72 10.49
CA LYS A 241 8.85 -1.65 11.58
C LYS A 241 10.27 -1.65 11.00
N GLU A 242 11.17 -0.91 11.63
CA GLU A 242 12.59 -0.82 11.27
C GLU A 242 13.48 -1.45 12.32
#